data_ab9ddef9b7891c46f59637220eea28f0
#
_entry.id   ab9ddef9b7891c46f59637220eea28f0
#
_cell.length_a   1.000
_cell.length_b   1.000
_cell.length_c   1.000
_cell.angle_alpha   90.00
_cell.angle_beta   90.00
_cell.angle_gamma   90.00
#
_symmetry.space_group_name_H-M   'P 1'
#
loop_
_entity.id
_entity.type
_entity.pdbx_description
1 polymer ?
#
loop_
_entity_poly.entity_id
_entity_poly.type
_entity_poly.pdbx_seq_one_letter_code
_entity_poly.pdbx_strand_id
1 'polypeptide(L)'
;CVLELIVLGDAAGGGLPKWNCAGGQSYHVGQGHRSAQTQASVVIGDPTLGYVVINASPDLRQQILETPQLHPSSTHTDGVRNSPIQAVIVTNADVDNVAGLLNLREKQAFDIYGPTKVLEILNENSIFAVLDPEFVRQHPLETQETITPLPGLDIELFTVAGKAPLYLEDRLGIESGDLGFTSGIEIRTETGKTLVISSCAAIDQPLLERIQTADHLLFDGTVFEDDEMPKLGLGTKTGRRMGHLPISGSDGPLARLAECPLQTKRFFHINNSNPIWDPQSDAYRRIQSAGWDICHDGLVLQI
;
A
#
# COMPACT_ATOMS: atom_id res chain seq x y z
N CYS A 1 -3.06 5.74 -24.01
CA CYS A 1 -2.64 4.42 -23.53
C CYS A 1 -3.48 4.08 -22.31
N VAL A 2 -3.96 2.87 -22.23
CA VAL A 2 -4.62 2.38 -21.00
C VAL A 2 -3.50 1.96 -20.06
N LEU A 3 -3.41 2.62 -18.91
CA LEU A 3 -2.46 2.26 -17.87
C LEU A 3 -2.98 1.06 -17.08
N GLU A 4 -2.06 0.22 -16.60
CA GLU A 4 -2.39 -0.87 -15.71
C GLU A 4 -1.90 -0.57 -14.28
N LEU A 5 -2.71 -0.96 -13.30
CA LEU A 5 -2.33 -1.03 -11.90
C LEU A 5 -2.13 -2.50 -11.56
N ILE A 6 -0.93 -2.87 -11.13
CA ILE A 6 -0.59 -4.23 -10.72
C ILE A 6 -0.38 -4.23 -9.21
N VAL A 7 -1.09 -5.09 -8.50
CA VAL A 7 -0.84 -5.34 -7.08
C VAL A 7 0.39 -6.22 -6.97
N LEU A 8 1.50 -5.66 -6.49
CA LEU A 8 2.75 -6.40 -6.28
C LEU A 8 2.66 -7.29 -5.04
N GLY A 9 2.01 -6.79 -4.01
CA GLY A 9 1.77 -7.47 -2.76
C GLY A 9 0.54 -6.92 -2.07
N ASP A 10 -0.15 -7.75 -1.29
CA ASP A 10 -1.42 -7.42 -0.66
C ASP A 10 -1.44 -7.62 0.86
N ALA A 11 -0.46 -8.28 1.44
CA ALA A 11 -0.40 -8.49 2.87
C ALA A 11 0.07 -7.25 3.63
N ALA A 12 -0.42 -7.08 4.86
CA ALA A 12 0.11 -6.10 5.80
C ALA A 12 1.55 -6.42 6.20
N GLY A 13 2.18 -5.52 6.95
CA GLY A 13 3.55 -5.65 7.40
C GLY A 13 3.89 -7.03 7.98
N GLY A 14 4.96 -7.63 7.48
CA GLY A 14 5.40 -8.99 7.79
C GLY A 14 4.92 -10.06 6.80
N GLY A 15 4.04 -9.73 5.86
CA GLY A 15 3.58 -10.64 4.82
C GLY A 15 2.66 -11.76 5.30
N LEU A 16 2.33 -12.67 4.38
CA LEU A 16 1.58 -13.88 4.64
C LEU A 16 2.29 -15.08 3.95
N PRO A 17 2.83 -16.05 4.66
CA PRO A 17 2.85 -16.17 6.13
C PRO A 17 3.82 -15.18 6.78
N LYS A 18 3.60 -14.83 8.04
CA LYS A 18 4.61 -14.14 8.86
C LYS A 18 5.69 -15.12 9.27
N TRP A 19 6.95 -14.71 9.21
CA TRP A 19 8.11 -15.56 9.48
C TRP A 19 8.12 -16.21 10.86
N ASN A 20 7.48 -15.60 11.85
CA ASN A 20 7.47 -16.03 13.26
C ASN A 20 6.07 -16.48 13.72
N CYS A 21 5.14 -16.78 12.83
CA CYS A 21 3.76 -17.08 13.19
C CYS A 21 3.31 -18.45 12.66
N ALA A 22 2.98 -19.35 13.56
CA ALA A 22 2.37 -20.65 13.26
C ALA A 22 0.84 -20.64 13.43
N GLY A 23 0.23 -19.48 13.65
CA GLY A 23 -1.21 -19.29 13.86
C GLY A 23 -1.87 -18.42 12.79
N GLY A 24 -3.16 -18.11 12.97
CA GLY A 24 -3.93 -17.30 12.03
C GLY A 24 -3.87 -17.86 10.61
N GLN A 25 -3.82 -16.99 9.62
CA GLN A 25 -3.76 -17.40 8.22
C GLN A 25 -2.39 -17.97 7.81
N SER A 26 -1.32 -17.64 8.55
CA SER A 26 0.01 -18.23 8.32
C SER A 26 0.02 -19.75 8.49
N TYR A 27 -0.77 -20.29 9.44
CA TYR A 27 -0.96 -21.73 9.59
C TYR A 27 -1.51 -22.36 8.30
N HIS A 28 -2.54 -21.76 7.71
CA HIS A 28 -3.18 -22.27 6.50
C HIS A 28 -2.25 -22.25 5.28
N VAL A 29 -1.40 -21.22 5.18
CA VAL A 29 -0.35 -21.19 4.13
C VAL A 29 0.65 -22.32 4.35
N GLY A 30 1.12 -22.52 5.57
CA GLY A 30 2.05 -23.60 5.91
C GLY A 30 1.51 -25.01 5.64
N GLN A 31 0.19 -25.18 5.67
CA GLN A 31 -0.49 -26.44 5.32
C GLN A 31 -0.82 -26.54 3.82
N GLY A 32 -0.46 -25.56 3.00
CA GLY A 32 -0.79 -25.54 1.57
C GLY A 32 -2.26 -25.26 1.25
N HIS A 33 -3.04 -24.84 2.23
CA HIS A 33 -4.45 -24.51 2.04
C HIS A 33 -4.68 -23.11 1.47
N ARG A 34 -3.63 -22.29 1.39
CA ARG A 34 -3.68 -20.91 0.94
C ARG A 34 -2.34 -20.49 0.33
N SER A 35 -2.40 -19.63 -0.69
CA SER A 35 -1.21 -19.04 -1.29
C SER A 35 -0.58 -18.00 -0.36
N ALA A 36 0.75 -17.93 -0.38
CA ALA A 36 1.48 -16.83 0.25
C ALA A 36 1.19 -15.51 -0.46
N GLN A 37 1.25 -14.42 0.29
CA GLN A 37 1.13 -13.05 -0.21
C GLN A 37 2.26 -12.20 0.35
N THR A 38 2.85 -11.37 -0.49
CA THR A 38 3.90 -10.44 -0.11
C THR A 38 3.32 -9.14 0.45
N GLN A 39 4.17 -8.28 1.02
CA GLN A 39 3.73 -7.06 1.69
C GLN A 39 3.24 -6.01 0.69
N ALA A 40 2.23 -5.25 1.11
CA ALA A 40 1.46 -4.33 0.29
C ALA A 40 2.30 -3.35 -0.51
N SER A 41 2.15 -3.40 -1.82
CA SER A 41 2.72 -2.47 -2.78
C SER A 41 1.94 -2.59 -4.08
N VAL A 42 1.81 -1.50 -4.82
CA VAL A 42 1.24 -1.51 -6.16
C VAL A 42 2.17 -0.79 -7.14
N VAL A 43 2.04 -1.11 -8.41
CA VAL A 43 2.76 -0.42 -9.47
C VAL A 43 1.78 0.00 -10.56
N ILE A 44 2.02 1.18 -11.14
CA ILE A 44 1.16 1.77 -12.18
C ILE A 44 2.01 2.17 -13.36
N GLY A 45 1.58 1.86 -14.55
CA GLY A 45 2.28 2.26 -15.77
C GLY A 45 1.92 1.43 -16.99
N ASP A 46 2.79 1.47 -17.95
CA ASP A 46 2.77 0.62 -19.13
C ASP A 46 4.20 0.33 -19.63
N PRO A 47 4.41 -0.69 -20.47
CA PRO A 47 5.75 -1.05 -20.94
C PRO A 47 6.47 0.05 -21.75
N THR A 48 5.74 1.00 -22.30
CA THR A 48 6.31 2.09 -23.13
C THR A 48 6.75 3.28 -22.29
N LEU A 49 5.94 3.64 -21.29
CA LEU A 49 6.14 4.81 -20.45
C LEU A 49 7.00 4.51 -19.21
N GLY A 50 7.06 3.24 -18.80
CA GLY A 50 7.64 2.82 -17.53
C GLY A 50 6.60 2.77 -16.43
N TYR A 51 7.06 2.65 -15.19
CA TYR A 51 6.22 2.32 -14.04
C TYR A 51 6.53 3.20 -12.83
N VAL A 52 5.49 3.50 -12.06
CA VAL A 52 5.53 4.17 -10.76
C VAL A 52 5.15 3.18 -9.69
N VAL A 53 6.03 2.95 -8.71
CA VAL A 53 5.78 2.08 -7.55
C VAL A 53 5.17 2.91 -6.43
N ILE A 54 4.09 2.42 -5.83
CA ILE A 54 3.49 2.98 -4.61
C ILE A 54 3.85 2.09 -3.45
N ASN A 55 4.61 2.63 -2.52
CA ASN A 55 5.21 1.97 -1.36
C ASN A 55 6.20 0.86 -1.75
N ALA A 56 7.42 1.00 -1.29
CA ALA A 56 8.49 0.04 -1.51
C ALA A 56 8.56 -0.95 -0.35
N SER A 57 7.87 -2.08 -0.47
CA SER A 57 7.83 -3.09 0.57
C SER A 57 9.18 -3.80 0.75
N PRO A 58 9.44 -4.43 1.90
CA PRO A 58 10.62 -5.27 2.10
C PRO A 58 10.75 -6.39 1.08
N ASP A 59 9.65 -6.81 0.45
CA ASP A 59 9.59 -7.86 -0.58
C ASP A 59 9.81 -7.33 -2.00
N LEU A 60 10.10 -6.03 -2.18
CA LEU A 60 10.15 -5.38 -3.50
C LEU A 60 11.05 -6.11 -4.51
N ARG A 61 12.21 -6.61 -4.07
CA ARG A 61 13.09 -7.37 -4.95
C ARG A 61 12.38 -8.62 -5.53
N GLN A 62 11.72 -9.39 -4.68
CA GLN A 62 10.96 -10.56 -5.12
C GLN A 62 9.79 -10.15 -6.00
N GLN A 63 9.06 -9.12 -5.61
CA GLN A 63 7.93 -8.57 -6.37
C GLN A 63 8.35 -8.17 -7.79
N ILE A 64 9.50 -7.52 -7.94
CA ILE A 64 10.06 -7.18 -9.26
C ILE A 64 10.37 -8.44 -10.07
N LEU A 65 10.99 -9.46 -9.46
CA LEU A 65 11.34 -10.70 -10.15
C LEU A 65 10.12 -11.53 -10.59
N GLU A 66 9.01 -11.41 -9.86
CA GLU A 66 7.75 -12.10 -10.15
C GLU A 66 6.84 -11.32 -11.11
N THR A 67 7.18 -10.05 -11.41
CA THR A 67 6.39 -9.17 -12.28
C THR A 67 7.16 -8.90 -13.57
N PRO A 68 6.91 -9.63 -14.67
CA PRO A 68 7.68 -9.50 -15.92
C PRO A 68 7.71 -8.09 -16.49
N GLN A 69 6.69 -7.29 -16.26
CA GLN A 69 6.61 -5.89 -16.68
C GLN A 69 7.70 -5.01 -16.05
N LEU A 70 8.25 -5.41 -14.90
CA LEU A 70 9.30 -4.70 -14.18
C LEU A 70 10.72 -5.22 -14.48
N HIS A 71 10.85 -6.20 -15.36
CA HIS A 71 12.16 -6.75 -15.69
C HIS A 71 12.99 -5.79 -16.54
N PRO A 72 14.32 -5.79 -16.34
CA PRO A 72 15.21 -5.05 -17.22
C PRO A 72 15.18 -5.60 -18.65
N SER A 73 15.37 -4.72 -19.63
CA SER A 73 15.44 -5.11 -21.04
C SER A 73 16.90 -5.34 -21.46
N SER A 74 17.18 -6.47 -22.12
CA SER A 74 18.51 -6.77 -22.68
C SER A 74 18.85 -5.91 -23.92
N THR A 75 17.85 -5.22 -24.48
CA THR A 75 17.98 -4.38 -25.68
C THR A 75 17.90 -2.88 -25.37
N HIS A 76 17.95 -2.50 -24.08
CA HIS A 76 17.89 -1.10 -23.68
C HIS A 76 19.11 -0.32 -24.19
N THR A 77 18.91 0.94 -24.62
CA THR A 77 19.96 1.79 -25.18
C THR A 77 21.09 2.08 -24.20
N ASP A 78 20.78 2.16 -22.91
CA ASP A 78 21.73 2.49 -21.83
C ASP A 78 22.47 1.26 -21.29
N GLY A 79 22.27 0.11 -21.92
CA GLY A 79 22.96 -1.14 -21.58
C GLY A 79 22.09 -2.16 -20.84
N VAL A 80 22.71 -3.25 -20.43
CA VAL A 80 22.00 -4.41 -19.83
C VAL A 80 21.57 -4.20 -18.37
N ARG A 81 22.08 -3.15 -17.71
CA ARG A 81 21.60 -2.70 -16.39
C ARG A 81 20.65 -1.54 -16.58
N ASN A 82 19.37 -1.80 -16.47
CA ASN A 82 18.31 -0.82 -16.62
C ASN A 82 17.09 -1.22 -15.78
N SER A 83 16.17 -0.31 -15.61
CA SER A 83 14.90 -0.55 -14.89
C SER A 83 13.79 0.26 -15.54
N PRO A 84 12.60 -0.29 -15.70
CA PRO A 84 11.44 0.47 -16.14
C PRO A 84 10.81 1.34 -15.03
N ILE A 85 11.29 1.24 -13.78
CA ILE A 85 10.79 2.03 -12.65
C ILE A 85 11.29 3.46 -12.79
N GLN A 86 10.36 4.42 -12.97
CA GLN A 86 10.63 5.84 -13.13
C GLN A 86 10.51 6.60 -11.81
N ALA A 87 9.64 6.13 -10.92
CA ALA A 87 9.41 6.76 -9.63
C ALA A 87 8.93 5.77 -8.56
N VAL A 88 9.15 6.15 -7.32
CA VAL A 88 8.56 5.50 -6.13
C VAL A 88 7.83 6.58 -5.32
N ILE A 89 6.59 6.33 -4.95
CA ILE A 89 5.79 7.19 -4.08
C ILE A 89 5.64 6.51 -2.73
N VAL A 90 6.02 7.18 -1.65
CA VAL A 90 5.90 6.68 -0.29
C VAL A 90 4.78 7.40 0.46
N THR A 91 3.83 6.65 1.02
CA THR A 91 2.64 7.20 1.69
C THR A 91 2.84 7.42 3.18
N ASN A 92 3.73 6.66 3.79
CA ASN A 92 4.19 6.82 5.16
C ASN A 92 5.61 6.26 5.31
N ALA A 93 6.20 6.38 6.49
CA ALA A 93 7.57 5.93 6.77
C ALA A 93 7.64 4.58 7.52
N ASP A 94 6.56 3.81 7.56
CA ASP A 94 6.59 2.47 8.13
C ASP A 94 7.54 1.55 7.35
N VAL A 95 8.13 0.58 8.05
CA VAL A 95 9.12 -0.34 7.45
C VAL A 95 8.58 -1.05 6.23
N ASP A 96 7.32 -1.47 6.26
CA ASP A 96 6.66 -2.16 5.15
C ASP A 96 6.43 -1.27 3.91
N ASN A 97 6.55 0.06 4.04
CA ASN A 97 6.39 1.00 2.92
C ASN A 97 7.71 1.58 2.39
N VAL A 98 8.79 1.54 3.16
CA VAL A 98 10.04 2.22 2.78
C VAL A 98 11.27 1.31 2.70
N ALA A 99 11.27 0.16 3.38
CA ALA A 99 12.48 -0.67 3.45
C ALA A 99 12.91 -1.22 2.08
N GLY A 100 11.97 -1.42 1.16
CA GLY A 100 12.25 -1.88 -0.20
C GLY A 100 13.07 -0.89 -1.03
N LEU A 101 13.09 0.40 -0.67
CA LEU A 101 13.96 1.39 -1.31
C LEU A 101 15.44 0.96 -1.27
N LEU A 102 15.85 0.24 -0.23
CA LEU A 102 17.22 -0.25 -0.10
C LEU A 102 17.61 -1.27 -1.19
N ASN A 103 16.63 -1.94 -1.80
CA ASN A 103 16.87 -2.82 -2.94
C ASN A 103 17.23 -2.04 -4.22
N LEU A 104 16.84 -0.76 -4.30
CA LEU A 104 17.03 0.08 -5.50
C LEU A 104 18.35 0.87 -5.49
N ARG A 105 19.31 0.51 -4.65
CA ARG A 105 20.61 1.19 -4.50
C ARG A 105 21.59 0.98 -5.67
N GLU A 106 21.17 0.30 -6.71
CA GLU A 106 22.07 -0.15 -7.80
C GLU A 106 22.37 0.94 -8.85
N LYS A 107 22.24 2.23 -8.49
CA LYS A 107 22.54 3.39 -9.33
C LYS A 107 21.72 3.46 -10.63
N GLN A 108 20.46 3.10 -10.55
CA GLN A 108 19.47 3.40 -11.57
C GLN A 108 18.77 4.72 -11.24
N ALA A 109 18.49 5.52 -12.26
CA ALA A 109 17.82 6.80 -12.07
C ALA A 109 16.31 6.58 -11.82
N PHE A 110 15.79 7.16 -10.73
CA PHE A 110 14.36 7.27 -10.45
C PHE A 110 14.11 8.40 -9.44
N ASP A 111 12.87 8.83 -9.37
CA ASP A 111 12.45 9.87 -8.44
C ASP A 111 11.71 9.26 -7.23
N ILE A 112 11.88 9.83 -6.03
CA ILE A 112 11.12 9.48 -4.85
C ILE A 112 10.21 10.67 -4.51
N TYR A 113 8.91 10.42 -4.43
CA TYR A 113 7.90 11.38 -4.01
C TYR A 113 7.29 10.96 -2.68
N GLY A 114 6.97 11.91 -1.84
CA GLY A 114 6.29 11.63 -0.58
C GLY A 114 6.05 12.89 0.25
N PRO A 115 5.22 12.81 1.29
CA PRO A 115 5.04 13.92 2.22
C PRO A 115 6.37 14.39 2.80
N THR A 116 6.53 15.69 3.00
CA THR A 116 7.75 16.29 3.56
C THR A 116 8.22 15.57 4.82
N LYS A 117 7.32 15.31 5.77
CA LYS A 117 7.64 14.58 7.02
C LYS A 117 8.19 13.18 6.77
N VAL A 118 7.68 12.47 5.78
CA VAL A 118 8.13 11.11 5.44
C VAL A 118 9.55 11.14 4.88
N LEU A 119 9.83 12.07 3.97
CA LEU A 119 11.16 12.22 3.38
C LEU A 119 12.20 12.71 4.41
N GLU A 120 11.82 13.58 5.34
CA GLU A 120 12.66 13.98 6.46
C GLU A 120 13.05 12.78 7.32
N ILE A 121 12.10 11.89 7.65
CA ILE A 121 12.37 10.65 8.38
C ILE A 121 13.35 9.75 7.63
N LEU A 122 13.20 9.59 6.31
CA LEU A 122 14.15 8.81 5.49
C LEU A 122 15.55 9.43 5.57
N ASN A 123 15.67 10.74 5.46
CA ASN A 123 16.95 11.46 5.50
C ASN A 123 17.63 11.44 6.89
N GLU A 124 16.85 11.34 7.97
CA GLU A 124 17.38 11.14 9.32
C GLU A 124 17.94 9.73 9.56
N ASN A 125 17.54 8.75 8.76
CA ASN A 125 18.01 7.38 8.85
C ASN A 125 19.18 7.15 7.87
N SER A 126 20.38 7.12 8.39
CA SER A 126 21.65 7.08 7.62
C SER A 126 21.74 5.95 6.61
N ILE A 127 21.02 4.83 6.80
CA ILE A 127 21.05 3.70 5.86
C ILE A 127 20.50 4.11 4.47
N PHE A 128 19.55 5.05 4.38
CA PHE A 128 19.01 5.50 3.11
C PHE A 128 19.98 6.39 2.30
N ALA A 129 21.10 6.82 2.90
CA ALA A 129 22.17 7.49 2.16
C ALA A 129 22.83 6.58 1.10
N VAL A 130 22.54 5.29 1.10
CA VAL A 130 22.91 4.34 0.05
C VAL A 130 22.25 4.65 -1.30
N LEU A 131 21.14 5.39 -1.29
CA LEU A 131 20.48 5.90 -2.49
C LEU A 131 21.23 7.14 -2.97
N ASP A 132 22.13 6.93 -3.93
CA ASP A 132 23.05 7.94 -4.44
C ASP A 132 22.27 9.13 -5.08
N PRO A 133 22.42 10.36 -4.57
CA PRO A 133 21.67 11.53 -5.06
C PRO A 133 22.01 11.92 -6.50
N GLU A 134 23.08 11.40 -7.10
CA GLU A 134 23.33 11.56 -8.53
C GLU A 134 22.30 10.82 -9.39
N PHE A 135 21.67 9.77 -8.86
CA PHE A 135 20.70 8.93 -9.55
C PHE A 135 19.29 9.05 -8.98
N VAL A 136 19.15 9.22 -7.67
CA VAL A 136 17.87 9.21 -6.96
C VAL A 136 17.57 10.60 -6.40
N ARG A 137 16.54 11.24 -6.93
CA ARG A 137 16.09 12.56 -6.46
C ARG A 137 14.87 12.43 -5.59
N GLN A 138 14.82 13.19 -4.51
CA GLN A 138 13.67 13.24 -3.61
C GLN A 138 12.87 14.52 -3.86
N HIS A 139 11.55 14.37 -3.94
CA HIS A 139 10.59 15.45 -4.18
C HIS A 139 9.54 15.45 -3.06
N PRO A 140 9.67 16.34 -2.07
CA PRO A 140 8.63 16.50 -1.08
C PRO A 140 7.35 17.03 -1.73
N LEU A 141 6.22 16.42 -1.39
CA LEU A 141 4.91 16.84 -1.86
C LEU A 141 4.09 17.42 -0.71
N GLU A 142 3.46 18.53 -0.97
CA GLU A 142 2.45 19.08 -0.08
C GLU A 142 1.10 18.41 -0.34
N THR A 143 0.22 18.46 0.67
CA THR A 143 -1.15 17.94 0.54
C THR A 143 -1.87 18.65 -0.63
N GLN A 144 -2.55 17.88 -1.47
CA GLN A 144 -3.27 18.35 -2.67
C GLN A 144 -2.38 18.81 -3.83
N GLU A 145 -1.08 18.61 -3.73
CA GLU A 145 -0.20 18.79 -4.88
C GLU A 145 -0.35 17.63 -5.86
N THR A 146 -0.59 17.97 -7.15
CA THR A 146 -0.70 16.98 -8.22
C THR A 146 0.62 16.89 -8.97
N ILE A 147 1.10 15.68 -9.17
CA ILE A 147 2.26 15.39 -10.04
C ILE A 147 1.81 14.53 -11.21
N THR A 148 2.56 14.62 -12.31
CA THR A 148 2.36 13.80 -13.51
C THR A 148 3.65 13.01 -13.80
N PRO A 149 3.92 11.94 -13.03
CA PRO A 149 5.18 11.20 -13.14
C PRO A 149 5.33 10.44 -14.46
N LEU A 150 4.22 10.13 -15.12
CA LEU A 150 4.16 9.55 -16.46
C LEU A 150 3.09 10.28 -17.28
N PRO A 151 3.24 10.38 -18.61
CA PRO A 151 2.21 10.96 -19.47
C PRO A 151 0.84 10.27 -19.28
N GLY A 152 -0.19 11.06 -18.95
CA GLY A 152 -1.56 10.56 -18.72
C GLY A 152 -1.79 9.93 -17.34
N LEU A 153 -0.84 10.05 -16.44
CA LEU A 153 -0.93 9.60 -15.05
C LEU A 153 -0.78 10.79 -14.11
N ASP A 154 -1.90 11.28 -13.59
CA ASP A 154 -1.89 12.30 -12.54
C ASP A 154 -2.05 11.66 -11.17
N ILE A 155 -1.21 12.05 -10.24
CA ILE A 155 -1.20 11.53 -8.86
C ILE A 155 -1.24 12.68 -7.87
N GLU A 156 -2.12 12.56 -6.88
CA GLU A 156 -2.24 13.47 -5.76
C GLU A 156 -2.17 12.69 -4.44
N LEU A 157 -1.33 13.16 -3.51
CA LEU A 157 -1.33 12.65 -2.15
C LEU A 157 -2.29 13.48 -1.30
N PHE A 158 -3.09 12.81 -0.50
CA PHE A 158 -3.98 13.44 0.46
C PHE A 158 -3.80 12.84 1.85
N THR A 159 -3.93 13.66 2.87
CA THR A 159 -3.79 13.23 4.26
C THR A 159 -4.95 12.33 4.67
N VAL A 160 -4.64 11.22 5.32
CA VAL A 160 -5.61 10.36 6.01
C VAL A 160 -5.27 10.28 7.50
N ALA A 161 -6.27 10.02 8.33
CA ALA A 161 -6.04 9.75 9.74
C ALA A 161 -5.13 8.53 9.89
N GLY A 162 -4.05 8.67 10.65
CA GLY A 162 -3.04 7.64 10.84
C GLY A 162 -2.25 7.86 12.11
N LYS A 163 -1.04 7.32 12.17
CA LYS A 163 -0.13 7.48 13.30
C LYS A 163 1.32 7.58 12.81
N ALA A 164 2.21 7.97 13.72
CA ALA A 164 3.64 7.93 13.46
C ALA A 164 4.12 6.48 13.25
N PRO A 165 5.23 6.27 12.50
CA PRO A 165 5.88 4.98 12.38
C PRO A 165 6.21 4.39 13.77
N LEU A 166 6.04 3.07 13.91
CA LEU A 166 6.21 2.37 15.20
C LEU A 166 7.54 2.69 15.90
N TYR A 167 8.64 2.76 15.15
CA TYR A 167 9.97 3.05 15.69
C TYR A 167 10.17 4.52 16.13
N LEU A 168 9.19 5.39 15.90
CA LEU A 168 9.19 6.79 16.32
C LEU A 168 8.13 7.11 17.38
N GLU A 169 7.20 6.20 17.68
CA GLU A 169 6.09 6.44 18.62
C GLU A 169 6.59 6.92 19.99
N ASP A 170 7.58 6.22 20.55
CA ASP A 170 8.13 6.56 21.87
C ASP A 170 8.87 7.92 21.89
N ARG A 171 9.47 8.29 20.77
CA ARG A 171 10.24 9.53 20.62
C ARG A 171 9.34 10.76 20.41
N LEU A 172 8.27 10.60 19.62
CA LEU A 172 7.40 11.71 19.22
C LEU A 172 6.17 11.88 20.12
N GLY A 173 5.81 10.85 20.91
CA GLY A 173 4.63 10.86 21.76
C GLY A 173 3.32 11.02 20.99
N ILE A 174 3.28 10.56 19.76
CA ILE A 174 2.15 10.74 18.84
C ILE A 174 1.15 9.61 18.98
N GLU A 175 -0.11 9.96 19.20
CA GLU A 175 -1.22 9.04 19.29
C GLU A 175 -1.80 8.70 17.91
N SER A 176 -2.55 7.60 17.87
CA SER A 176 -3.32 7.18 16.69
C SER A 176 -4.34 8.27 16.29
N GLY A 177 -4.40 8.60 15.02
CA GLY A 177 -5.27 9.65 14.49
C GLY A 177 -4.57 10.96 14.11
N ASP A 178 -3.27 11.08 14.43
CA ASP A 178 -2.49 12.25 14.07
C ASP A 178 -2.33 12.41 12.55
N LEU A 179 -2.49 13.62 12.05
CA LEU A 179 -2.40 13.92 10.62
C LEU A 179 -0.97 14.26 10.20
N GLY A 180 -0.62 13.89 8.98
CA GLY A 180 0.64 14.24 8.32
C GLY A 180 1.70 13.13 8.29
N PHE A 181 1.45 11.97 8.90
CA PHE A 181 2.32 10.79 8.80
C PHE A 181 1.81 9.75 7.82
N THR A 182 0.54 9.82 7.44
CA THR A 182 -0.10 8.83 6.57
C THR A 182 -0.87 9.53 5.45
N SER A 183 -0.67 9.07 4.23
CA SER A 183 -1.35 9.59 3.05
C SER A 183 -2.08 8.47 2.31
N GLY A 184 -3.22 8.82 1.71
CA GLY A 184 -3.81 8.10 0.60
C GLY A 184 -3.31 8.66 -0.72
N ILE A 185 -3.51 7.91 -1.78
CA ILE A 185 -3.16 8.30 -3.15
C ILE A 185 -4.41 8.33 -4.01
N GLU A 186 -4.61 9.44 -4.70
CA GLU A 186 -5.58 9.58 -5.77
C GLU A 186 -4.83 9.50 -7.11
N ILE A 187 -5.28 8.60 -7.95
CA ILE A 187 -4.74 8.33 -9.28
C ILE A 187 -5.82 8.73 -10.28
N ARG A 188 -5.49 9.63 -11.20
CA ARG A 188 -6.36 10.03 -12.30
C ARG A 188 -5.73 9.64 -13.62
N THR A 189 -6.53 8.96 -14.44
CA THR A 189 -6.19 8.57 -15.82
C THR A 189 -7.32 8.99 -16.75
N GLU A 190 -7.16 8.71 -18.04
CA GLU A 190 -8.24 8.93 -19.02
C GLU A 190 -9.48 8.05 -18.74
N THR A 191 -9.33 6.93 -18.05
CA THR A 191 -10.40 5.97 -17.79
C THR A 191 -11.15 6.22 -16.48
N GLY A 192 -10.59 7.02 -15.56
CA GLY A 192 -11.26 7.33 -14.30
C GLY A 192 -10.33 7.65 -13.14
N LYS A 193 -10.90 7.59 -11.96
CA LYS A 193 -10.27 7.91 -10.68
C LYS A 193 -10.15 6.66 -9.80
N THR A 194 -8.94 6.33 -9.40
CA THR A 194 -8.65 5.24 -8.46
C THR A 194 -8.05 5.79 -7.17
N LEU A 195 -8.53 5.32 -6.02
CA LEU A 195 -7.93 5.62 -4.73
C LEU A 195 -7.21 4.39 -4.18
N VAL A 196 -6.01 4.61 -3.63
CA VAL A 196 -5.23 3.59 -2.90
C VAL A 196 -4.94 4.10 -1.50
N ILE A 197 -5.49 3.43 -0.49
CA ILE A 197 -5.41 3.80 0.92
C ILE A 197 -5.01 2.56 1.72
N SER A 198 -3.72 2.38 1.95
CA SER A 198 -3.18 1.19 2.63
C SER A 198 -3.24 1.25 4.15
N SER A 199 -3.47 2.43 4.72
CA SER A 199 -3.59 2.62 6.16
C SER A 199 -4.58 3.76 6.44
N CYS A 200 -5.56 3.51 7.31
CA CYS A 200 -6.59 4.48 7.64
C CYS A 200 -7.11 4.25 9.06
N ALA A 201 -6.93 5.24 9.94
CA ALA A 201 -7.40 5.16 11.32
C ALA A 201 -8.85 5.65 11.50
N ALA A 202 -9.37 6.46 10.57
CA ALA A 202 -10.74 6.95 10.59
C ALA A 202 -11.19 7.40 9.19
N ILE A 203 -12.46 7.16 8.86
CA ILE A 203 -13.10 7.74 7.67
C ILE A 203 -13.81 9.01 8.10
N ASP A 204 -13.11 10.13 8.00
CA ASP A 204 -13.66 11.46 8.25
C ASP A 204 -14.49 11.96 7.04
N GLN A 205 -15.11 13.13 7.20
CA GLN A 205 -15.97 13.69 6.17
C GLN A 205 -15.20 14.03 4.88
N PRO A 206 -14.01 14.66 4.92
CA PRO A 206 -13.23 14.93 3.71
C PRO A 206 -12.84 13.65 2.95
N LEU A 207 -12.46 12.60 3.66
CA LEU A 207 -12.13 11.31 3.04
C LEU A 207 -13.37 10.67 2.41
N LEU A 208 -14.51 10.71 3.10
CA LEU A 208 -15.77 10.17 2.58
C LEU A 208 -16.17 10.88 1.26
N GLU A 209 -16.10 12.21 1.23
CA GLU A 209 -16.41 13.02 0.04
C GLU A 209 -15.48 12.67 -1.13
N ARG A 210 -14.18 12.46 -0.86
CA ARG A 210 -13.22 12.03 -1.88
C ARG A 210 -13.55 10.64 -2.43
N ILE A 211 -13.87 9.69 -1.56
CA ILE A 211 -14.25 8.32 -1.97
C ILE A 211 -15.54 8.31 -2.80
N GLN A 212 -16.51 9.16 -2.47
CA GLN A 212 -17.76 9.27 -3.23
C GLN A 212 -17.57 9.71 -4.69
N THR A 213 -16.44 10.31 -5.03
CA THR A 213 -16.13 10.76 -6.40
C THR A 213 -15.17 9.82 -7.12
N ALA A 214 -14.79 8.70 -6.52
CA ALA A 214 -13.90 7.73 -7.13
C ALA A 214 -14.66 6.63 -7.90
N ASP A 215 -14.01 6.05 -8.88
CA ASP A 215 -14.49 4.88 -9.62
C ASP A 215 -14.03 3.59 -8.97
N HIS A 216 -12.78 3.55 -8.53
CA HIS A 216 -12.13 2.37 -7.97
C HIS A 216 -11.48 2.67 -6.63
N LEU A 217 -11.55 1.72 -5.70
CA LEU A 217 -10.98 1.87 -4.36
C LEU A 217 -10.23 0.60 -3.93
N LEU A 218 -8.95 0.77 -3.57
CA LEU A 218 -8.19 -0.17 -2.78
C LEU A 218 -8.07 0.42 -1.37
N PHE A 219 -8.66 -0.25 -0.39
CA PHE A 219 -8.80 0.29 0.97
C PHE A 219 -8.21 -0.63 2.02
N ASP A 220 -7.69 -0.04 3.08
CA ASP A 220 -7.12 -0.69 4.25
C ASP A 220 -7.99 -1.85 4.76
N GLY A 221 -7.49 -3.05 4.62
CA GLY A 221 -8.10 -4.30 5.03
C GLY A 221 -7.38 -4.99 6.18
N THR A 222 -6.57 -4.27 6.95
CA THR A 222 -5.66 -4.86 7.93
C THR A 222 -6.36 -5.79 8.90
N VAL A 223 -7.45 -5.37 9.54
CA VAL A 223 -8.21 -6.19 10.48
C VAL A 223 -9.70 -6.18 10.18
N PHE A 224 -10.36 -7.32 10.39
CA PHE A 224 -11.81 -7.42 10.28
C PHE A 224 -12.49 -6.94 11.56
N GLU A 225 -12.03 -7.41 12.72
CA GLU A 225 -12.44 -6.96 14.05
C GLU A 225 -11.26 -6.28 14.76
N ASP A 226 -11.57 -5.29 15.62
CA ASP A 226 -10.53 -4.51 16.30
C ASP A 226 -9.61 -5.36 17.18
N ASP A 227 -10.15 -6.36 17.86
CA ASP A 227 -9.45 -7.19 18.84
C ASP A 227 -9.09 -8.59 18.31
N GLU A 228 -9.11 -8.81 17.00
CA GLU A 228 -8.83 -10.13 16.41
C GLU A 228 -7.43 -10.66 16.74
N MET A 229 -6.41 -9.79 16.77
CA MET A 229 -5.06 -10.21 17.13
C MET A 229 -4.95 -10.70 18.57
N PRO A 230 -5.45 -9.96 19.60
CA PRO A 230 -5.54 -10.46 20.97
C PRO A 230 -6.35 -11.76 21.11
N LYS A 231 -7.50 -11.86 20.44
CA LYS A 231 -8.35 -13.06 20.45
C LYS A 231 -7.63 -14.31 19.93
N LEU A 232 -6.79 -14.13 18.93
CA LEU A 232 -6.03 -15.23 18.30
C LEU A 232 -4.67 -15.49 18.98
N GLY A 233 -4.30 -14.72 20.00
CA GLY A 233 -3.00 -14.83 20.67
C GLY A 233 -1.84 -14.41 19.79
N LEU A 234 -2.06 -13.58 18.76
CA LEU A 234 -1.06 -13.12 17.82
C LEU A 234 -0.38 -11.81 18.22
N GLY A 235 -0.85 -11.19 19.28
CA GLY A 235 -0.31 -9.94 19.83
C GLY A 235 -1.29 -9.30 20.80
N THR A 236 -0.89 -8.17 21.38
CA THR A 236 -1.69 -7.43 22.38
C THR A 236 -2.34 -6.16 21.82
N LYS A 237 -1.89 -5.70 20.64
CA LYS A 237 -2.41 -4.47 20.03
C LYS A 237 -3.70 -4.75 19.26
N THR A 238 -4.65 -3.82 19.39
CA THR A 238 -5.86 -3.81 18.55
C THR A 238 -5.58 -3.14 17.20
N GLY A 239 -6.49 -3.30 16.25
CA GLY A 239 -6.41 -2.62 14.96
C GLY A 239 -6.28 -1.11 15.11
N ARG A 240 -7.14 -0.51 15.92
CA ARG A 240 -7.13 0.94 16.20
C ARG A 240 -5.82 1.39 16.85
N ARG A 241 -5.26 0.62 17.77
CA ARG A 241 -3.96 0.93 18.38
C ARG A 241 -2.83 0.86 17.35
N MET A 242 -2.98 0.09 16.30
CA MET A 242 -2.04 0.02 15.18
C MET A 242 -2.27 1.09 14.11
N GLY A 243 -3.34 1.90 14.23
CA GLY A 243 -3.69 2.94 13.25
C GLY A 243 -4.56 2.44 12.11
N HIS A 244 -5.26 1.32 12.29
CA HIS A 244 -6.13 0.69 11.29
C HIS A 244 -7.56 0.57 11.79
N LEU A 245 -8.49 1.04 10.95
CA LEU A 245 -9.93 0.96 11.22
C LEU A 245 -10.43 -0.47 10.96
N PRO A 246 -11.14 -1.11 11.91
CA PRO A 246 -11.67 -2.46 11.67
C PRO A 246 -12.76 -2.46 10.60
N ILE A 247 -12.72 -3.44 9.71
CA ILE A 247 -13.64 -3.56 8.57
C ILE A 247 -15.10 -3.62 9.04
N SER A 248 -15.37 -4.40 10.08
CA SER A 248 -16.74 -4.69 10.57
C SER A 248 -17.29 -3.66 11.54
N GLY A 249 -16.52 -2.67 11.94
CA GLY A 249 -16.94 -1.63 12.87
C GLY A 249 -18.09 -0.78 12.33
N SER A 250 -18.90 -0.19 13.23
CA SER A 250 -19.99 0.72 12.84
C SER A 250 -19.50 2.00 12.16
N ASP A 251 -18.26 2.37 12.40
CA ASP A 251 -17.51 3.45 11.74
C ASP A 251 -16.54 2.93 10.67
N GLY A 252 -16.51 1.61 10.45
CA GLY A 252 -15.66 0.93 9.48
C GLY A 252 -16.14 1.05 8.03
N PRO A 253 -15.31 0.60 7.08
CA PRO A 253 -15.59 0.77 5.66
C PRO A 253 -16.87 0.07 5.19
N LEU A 254 -17.26 -1.08 5.75
CA LEU A 254 -18.52 -1.73 5.37
C LEU A 254 -19.74 -0.85 5.67
N ALA A 255 -19.74 -0.15 6.80
CA ALA A 255 -20.83 0.73 7.19
C ALA A 255 -20.74 2.10 6.51
N ARG A 256 -19.57 2.72 6.56
CA ARG A 256 -19.36 4.10 6.11
C ARG A 256 -19.41 4.26 4.59
N LEU A 257 -19.00 3.25 3.84
CA LEU A 257 -18.88 3.28 2.39
C LEU A 257 -19.97 2.47 1.67
N ALA A 258 -21.02 2.06 2.37
CA ALA A 258 -22.11 1.24 1.82
C ALA A 258 -22.78 1.93 0.60
N GLU A 259 -23.03 3.23 0.71
CA GLU A 259 -23.73 4.02 -0.32
C GLU A 259 -22.79 4.73 -1.32
N CYS A 260 -21.48 4.50 -1.24
CA CYS A 260 -20.55 5.10 -2.20
C CYS A 260 -20.67 4.44 -3.56
N PRO A 261 -20.81 5.23 -4.67
CA PRO A 261 -21.08 4.71 -6.01
C PRO A 261 -19.80 4.20 -6.71
N LEU A 262 -19.03 3.38 -6.02
CA LEU A 262 -17.79 2.80 -6.53
C LEU A 262 -18.09 1.66 -7.52
N GLN A 263 -17.43 1.66 -8.67
CA GLN A 263 -17.50 0.58 -9.64
C GLN A 263 -16.82 -0.69 -9.11
N THR A 264 -15.65 -0.52 -8.46
CA THR A 264 -14.96 -1.60 -7.76
C THR A 264 -14.42 -1.12 -6.42
N LYS A 265 -14.50 -1.99 -5.42
CA LYS A 265 -13.96 -1.75 -4.09
C LYS A 265 -13.33 -3.02 -3.56
N ARG A 266 -12.05 -2.93 -3.17
CA ARG A 266 -11.25 -4.07 -2.74
C ARG A 266 -10.51 -3.74 -1.45
N PHE A 267 -10.45 -4.72 -0.55
CA PHE A 267 -9.55 -4.63 0.59
C PHE A 267 -8.12 -4.95 0.17
N PHE A 268 -7.21 -4.21 0.75
CA PHE A 268 -5.78 -4.18 0.46
C PHE A 268 -5.02 -4.06 1.79
N HIS A 269 -3.75 -4.45 1.87
CA HIS A 269 -2.97 -4.41 3.10
C HIS A 269 -3.59 -5.27 4.21
N ILE A 270 -3.81 -6.57 3.93
CA ILE A 270 -4.57 -7.47 4.79
C ILE A 270 -3.63 -8.21 5.76
N ASN A 271 -3.92 -8.16 7.07
CA ASN A 271 -3.08 -8.81 8.08
C ASN A 271 -3.30 -10.32 8.15
N ASN A 272 -2.27 -11.02 8.62
CA ASN A 272 -2.30 -12.47 8.90
C ASN A 272 -3.44 -12.91 9.85
N SER A 273 -3.92 -12.02 10.71
CA SER A 273 -5.04 -12.31 11.62
C SER A 273 -6.41 -12.30 10.93
N ASN A 274 -6.51 -11.64 9.77
CA ASN A 274 -7.80 -11.28 9.18
C ASN A 274 -8.49 -12.50 8.54
N PRO A 275 -9.71 -12.84 8.98
CA PRO A 275 -10.45 -13.97 8.42
C PRO A 275 -10.93 -13.79 6.98
N ILE A 276 -10.88 -12.55 6.41
CA ILE A 276 -11.30 -12.37 5.00
C ILE A 276 -10.39 -13.08 4.00
N TRP A 277 -9.20 -13.49 4.40
CA TRP A 277 -8.35 -14.37 3.58
C TRP A 277 -9.00 -15.73 3.29
N ASP A 278 -9.95 -16.17 4.14
CA ASP A 278 -10.64 -17.44 3.98
C ASP A 278 -11.98 -17.25 3.24
N PRO A 279 -12.11 -17.71 1.99
CA PRO A 279 -13.36 -17.61 1.23
C PRO A 279 -14.56 -18.33 1.90
N GLN A 280 -14.31 -19.22 2.83
CA GLN A 280 -15.34 -19.94 3.55
C GLN A 280 -15.75 -19.27 4.88
N SER A 281 -15.04 -18.21 5.29
CA SER A 281 -15.35 -17.49 6.53
C SER A 281 -16.62 -16.64 6.41
N ASP A 282 -17.26 -16.40 7.55
CA ASP A 282 -18.38 -15.45 7.62
C ASP A 282 -17.94 -14.02 7.28
N ALA A 283 -16.71 -13.66 7.65
CA ALA A 283 -16.14 -12.37 7.33
C ALA A 283 -16.03 -12.15 5.82
N TYR A 284 -15.51 -13.14 5.07
CA TYR A 284 -15.44 -13.07 3.62
C TYR A 284 -16.82 -12.97 2.98
N ARG A 285 -17.79 -13.78 3.43
CA ARG A 285 -19.18 -13.70 2.94
C ARG A 285 -19.81 -12.33 3.20
N ARG A 286 -19.50 -11.71 4.34
CA ARG A 286 -20.00 -10.36 4.66
C ARG A 286 -19.44 -9.29 3.73
N ILE A 287 -18.14 -9.30 3.45
CA ILE A 287 -17.55 -8.33 2.51
C ILE A 287 -18.10 -8.53 1.10
N GLN A 288 -18.21 -9.78 0.63
CA GLN A 288 -18.78 -10.10 -0.68
C GLN A 288 -20.23 -9.62 -0.81
N SER A 289 -21.07 -9.86 0.22
CA SER A 289 -22.47 -9.40 0.24
C SER A 289 -22.59 -7.88 0.20
N ALA A 290 -21.58 -7.15 0.67
CA ALA A 290 -21.49 -5.70 0.60
C ALA A 290 -20.83 -5.18 -0.70
N GLY A 291 -20.55 -6.06 -1.66
CA GLY A 291 -19.94 -5.73 -2.94
C GLY A 291 -18.44 -5.46 -2.89
N TRP A 292 -17.76 -5.91 -1.83
CA TRP A 292 -16.30 -5.85 -1.71
C TRP A 292 -15.65 -7.16 -2.15
N ASP A 293 -14.42 -7.03 -2.63
CA ASP A 293 -13.52 -8.15 -2.88
C ASP A 293 -12.19 -7.91 -2.14
N ILE A 294 -11.23 -8.81 -2.28
CA ILE A 294 -9.85 -8.64 -1.80
C ILE A 294 -8.90 -8.52 -2.98
N CYS A 295 -7.77 -7.85 -2.76
CA CYS A 295 -6.65 -7.93 -3.69
C CYS A 295 -5.90 -9.27 -3.53
N HIS A 296 -4.93 -9.49 -4.35
CA HIS A 296 -3.93 -10.56 -4.22
C HIS A 296 -2.67 -10.18 -5.03
N ASP A 297 -1.55 -10.79 -4.71
CA ASP A 297 -0.31 -10.61 -5.46
C ASP A 297 -0.53 -10.95 -6.94
N GLY A 298 -0.08 -10.07 -7.83
CA GLY A 298 -0.23 -10.23 -9.27
C GLY A 298 -1.59 -9.82 -9.87
N LEU A 299 -2.53 -9.29 -9.07
CA LEU A 299 -3.79 -8.76 -9.60
C LEU A 299 -3.51 -7.56 -10.51
N VAL A 300 -4.05 -7.60 -11.73
CA VAL A 300 -3.95 -6.50 -12.71
C VAL A 300 -5.31 -5.85 -12.89
N LEU A 301 -5.35 -4.54 -12.74
CA LEU A 301 -6.52 -3.70 -12.97
C LEU A 301 -6.22 -2.72 -14.10
N GLN A 302 -7.13 -2.58 -15.04
CA GLN A 302 -7.06 -1.52 -16.05
C GLN A 302 -7.64 -0.24 -15.44
N ILE A 303 -6.87 0.84 -15.44
CA ILE A 303 -7.24 2.12 -14.81
C ILE A 303 -7.05 3.30 -15.75
#